data_63f7f5600f3f1b8afe2d88370afbeba2
#
_entry.id   63f7f5600f3f1b8afe2d88370afbeba2
#
_cell.length_a   1.000
_cell.length_b   1.000
_cell.length_c   1.000
_cell.angle_alpha   90.00
_cell.angle_beta   90.00
_cell.angle_gamma   90.00
#
_symmetry.space_group_name_H-M   'P 1'
#
loop_
_entity.id
_entity.type
_entity.pdbx_description
1 polymer ?
#
loop_
_entity_poly.entity_id
_entity_poly.type
_entity_poly.pdbx_seq_one_letter_code
_entity_poly.pdbx_strand_id
1 'polypeptide(L)'
;IWMYNYCWPETGWTIIDYYLTRKISFYFLKRAFATKKLIIRACEGGAEVTVINETPEAFTADIHCGYMTFTGETDSLRTKTLKVAPHSMQQFHISVCNDLKHGFFFASAEGFDTADSLRAYYRDYVFPESDAKIEKVEQDGNDLLVTIRASVYTPFAYLMTSDDRVHYD
;
A
#
# COMPACT_ATOMS: atom_id res chain seq x y z
N ILE A 1 13.75 13.12 -9.51
CA ILE A 1 12.73 12.32 -10.23
C ILE A 1 12.60 12.86 -11.63
N TRP A 2 12.85 12.02 -12.60
CA TRP A 2 12.68 12.38 -14.00
C TRP A 2 11.18 12.45 -14.34
N MET A 3 10.78 13.51 -15.10
CA MET A 3 9.40 13.77 -15.47
C MET A 3 8.45 13.88 -14.27
N TYR A 4 8.76 14.80 -13.36
CA TYR A 4 7.94 15.04 -12.18
C TYR A 4 6.58 15.65 -12.56
N ASN A 5 6.56 16.69 -13.41
CA ASN A 5 5.34 17.35 -13.87
C ASN A 5 5.40 17.69 -15.35
N TYR A 6 4.23 17.95 -15.95
CA TYR A 6 4.12 18.48 -17.31
C TYR A 6 4.29 19.97 -17.37
N CYS A 7 4.91 20.44 -18.44
CA CYS A 7 4.89 21.85 -18.86
C CYS A 7 3.82 22.16 -19.92
N TRP A 8 3.12 21.15 -20.44
CA TRP A 8 2.05 21.23 -21.42
C TRP A 8 0.90 20.30 -21.03
N PRO A 9 -0.38 20.62 -21.41
CA PRO A 9 -1.51 19.75 -21.14
C PRO A 9 -1.51 18.55 -22.11
N GLU A 10 -0.80 17.49 -21.72
CA GLU A 10 -0.68 16.24 -22.48
C GLU A 10 -0.84 15.01 -21.57
N THR A 11 -0.97 13.84 -22.17
CA THR A 11 -0.92 12.55 -21.45
C THR A 11 0.47 11.93 -21.54
N GLY A 12 1.04 11.49 -20.42
CA GLY A 12 2.35 10.83 -20.39
C GLY A 12 2.76 10.43 -18.98
N TRP A 13 4.04 10.29 -18.75
CA TRP A 13 4.64 9.54 -17.65
C TRP A 13 4.92 10.35 -16.38
N THR A 14 4.47 11.60 -16.33
CA THR A 14 4.63 12.42 -15.13
C THR A 14 3.74 11.94 -13.99
N ILE A 15 4.12 12.26 -12.76
CA ILE A 15 3.37 11.96 -11.55
C ILE A 15 2.44 13.10 -11.12
N ILE A 16 2.69 14.31 -11.64
CA ILE A 16 1.83 15.48 -11.50
C ILE A 16 1.50 15.98 -12.92
N ASP A 17 0.26 16.31 -13.17
CA ASP A 17 -0.17 16.83 -14.47
C ASP A 17 0.15 18.33 -14.67
N TYR A 18 -0.22 18.88 -15.83
CA TYR A 18 -0.03 20.29 -16.14
C TYR A 18 -0.78 21.24 -15.17
N TYR A 19 -1.94 20.83 -14.68
CA TYR A 19 -2.77 21.59 -13.74
C TYR A 19 -2.36 21.39 -12.28
N LEU A 20 -1.21 20.75 -12.04
CA LEU A 20 -0.66 20.39 -10.73
C LEU A 20 -1.51 19.35 -9.97
N THR A 21 -2.38 18.64 -10.65
CA THR A 21 -3.15 17.54 -10.06
C THR A 21 -2.25 16.32 -9.87
N ARG A 22 -2.29 15.76 -8.70
CA ARG A 22 -1.55 14.54 -8.36
C ARG A 22 -2.19 13.32 -9.03
N LYS A 23 -1.43 12.60 -9.84
CA LYS A 23 -1.87 11.34 -10.43
C LYS A 23 -1.77 10.21 -9.40
N ILE A 24 -2.42 9.09 -9.67
CA ILE A 24 -2.38 7.91 -8.79
C ILE A 24 -0.93 7.48 -8.46
N SER A 25 -0.01 7.59 -9.42
CA SER A 25 1.41 7.29 -9.27
C SER A 25 2.13 8.17 -8.24
N PHE A 26 1.62 9.38 -7.96
CA PHE A 26 2.16 10.26 -6.92
C PHE A 26 2.09 9.59 -5.54
N TYR A 27 0.98 8.95 -5.21
CA TYR A 27 0.77 8.31 -3.91
C TYR A 27 1.62 7.05 -3.73
N PHE A 28 1.86 6.30 -4.81
CA PHE A 28 2.84 5.21 -4.79
C PHE A 28 4.25 5.73 -4.53
N LEU A 29 4.61 6.84 -5.16
CA LEU A 29 5.90 7.49 -4.93
C LEU A 29 6.02 8.02 -3.48
N LYS A 30 4.97 8.69 -2.96
CA LYS A 30 4.93 9.16 -1.56
C LYS A 30 5.23 8.02 -0.59
N ARG A 31 4.57 6.87 -0.74
CA ARG A 31 4.83 5.67 0.07
C ARG A 31 6.25 5.13 -0.09
N ALA A 32 6.78 5.11 -1.32
CA ALA A 32 8.14 4.65 -1.58
C ALA A 32 9.22 5.52 -0.91
N PHE A 33 8.93 6.81 -0.70
CA PHE A 33 9.82 7.76 -0.01
C PHE A 33 9.52 7.92 1.49
N ALA A 34 8.57 7.17 2.05
CA ALA A 34 8.35 7.18 3.49
C ALA A 34 9.62 6.75 4.24
N THR A 35 9.96 7.45 5.31
CA THR A 35 11.17 7.18 6.11
C THR A 35 11.04 5.90 6.95
N LYS A 36 9.81 5.47 7.24
CA LYS A 36 9.49 4.16 7.81
C LYS A 36 8.56 3.46 6.83
N LYS A 37 8.93 2.29 6.37
CA LYS A 37 8.14 1.58 5.36
C LYS A 37 8.21 0.07 5.48
N LEU A 38 7.15 -0.57 5.07
CA LEU A 38 7.05 -2.00 4.85
C LEU A 38 7.16 -2.29 3.36
N ILE A 39 7.89 -3.32 3.03
CA ILE A 39 7.94 -3.89 1.68
C ILE A 39 7.64 -5.37 1.83
N ILE A 40 6.77 -5.89 0.98
CA ILE A 40 6.54 -7.33 0.87
C ILE A 40 6.73 -7.77 -0.56
N ARG A 41 7.41 -8.89 -0.74
CA ARG A 41 7.70 -9.45 -2.06
C ARG A 41 7.38 -10.93 -2.05
N ALA A 42 6.46 -11.34 -2.90
CA ALA A 42 6.19 -12.75 -3.13
C ALA A 42 7.44 -13.46 -3.69
N CYS A 43 7.73 -14.63 -3.16
CA CYS A 43 8.85 -15.47 -3.57
C CYS A 43 8.44 -16.94 -3.55
N GLU A 44 9.37 -17.84 -3.87
CA GLU A 44 9.12 -19.28 -3.81
C GLU A 44 8.82 -19.71 -2.36
N GLY A 45 7.71 -20.42 -2.18
CA GLY A 45 7.28 -20.93 -0.86
C GLY A 45 6.65 -19.88 0.06
N GLY A 46 6.45 -18.60 -0.38
CA GLY A 46 5.83 -17.60 0.48
C GLY A 46 6.12 -16.16 0.07
N ALA A 47 6.50 -15.32 1.04
CA ALA A 47 6.91 -13.95 0.79
C ALA A 47 8.00 -13.49 1.76
N GLU A 48 8.79 -12.54 1.33
CA GLU A 48 9.77 -11.82 2.14
C GLU A 48 9.20 -10.47 2.57
N VAL A 49 9.23 -10.19 3.86
CA VAL A 49 8.84 -8.91 4.46
C VAL A 49 10.09 -8.15 4.85
N THR A 50 10.22 -6.91 4.40
CA THR A 50 11.31 -6.00 4.76
C THR A 50 10.73 -4.81 5.50
N VAL A 51 11.26 -4.52 6.68
CA VAL A 51 10.94 -3.33 7.49
C VAL A 51 12.12 -2.38 7.42
N ILE A 52 11.90 -1.16 6.96
CA ILE A 52 12.95 -0.16 6.74
C ILE A 52 12.74 0.99 7.73
N ASN A 53 13.85 1.42 8.32
CA ASN A 53 13.96 2.60 9.18
C ASN A 53 15.05 3.53 8.64
N GLU A 54 14.65 4.62 8.01
CA GLU A 54 15.56 5.69 7.56
C GLU A 54 15.65 6.84 8.57
N THR A 55 14.99 6.71 9.74
CA THR A 55 15.05 7.73 10.80
C THR A 55 16.25 7.57 11.71
N PRO A 56 16.67 8.64 12.43
CA PRO A 56 17.77 8.57 13.40
C PRO A 56 17.40 7.86 14.71
N GLU A 57 16.14 7.41 14.86
CA GLU A 57 15.63 6.80 16.08
C GLU A 57 15.29 5.32 15.85
N ALA A 58 15.59 4.47 16.83
CA ALA A 58 15.11 3.09 16.82
C ALA A 58 13.61 3.04 17.13
N PHE A 59 12.91 2.09 16.57
CA PHE A 59 11.52 1.81 16.93
C PHE A 59 11.26 0.32 17.12
N THR A 60 10.16 0.00 17.79
CA THR A 60 9.61 -1.36 17.85
C THR A 60 8.24 -1.34 17.23
N ALA A 61 7.94 -2.32 16.38
CA ALA A 61 6.64 -2.46 15.72
C ALA A 61 6.19 -3.91 15.67
N ASP A 62 4.89 -4.10 15.81
CA ASP A 62 4.23 -5.40 15.60
C ASP A 62 3.77 -5.47 14.13
N ILE A 63 4.43 -6.34 13.38
CA ILE A 63 4.15 -6.53 11.97
C ILE A 63 3.14 -7.65 11.82
N HIS A 64 1.93 -7.29 11.39
CA HIS A 64 0.88 -8.24 11.01
C HIS A 64 1.05 -8.59 9.54
N CYS A 65 1.22 -9.84 9.22
CA CYS A 65 1.46 -10.28 7.85
C CYS A 65 0.89 -11.67 7.60
N GLY A 66 0.65 -11.97 6.34
CA GLY A 66 0.10 -13.26 5.93
C GLY A 66 -0.29 -13.26 4.46
N TYR A 67 -1.16 -14.19 4.14
CA TYR A 67 -1.81 -14.30 2.83
C TYR A 67 -3.31 -14.09 2.99
N MET A 68 -3.92 -13.40 2.04
CA MET A 68 -5.36 -13.16 2.00
C MET A 68 -5.87 -13.45 0.59
N THR A 69 -7.01 -14.14 0.50
CA THR A 69 -7.69 -14.31 -0.79
C THR A 69 -8.30 -13.00 -1.25
N PHE A 70 -8.63 -12.89 -2.54
CA PHE A 70 -9.33 -11.69 -3.05
C PHE A 70 -10.73 -11.50 -2.47
N THR A 71 -11.28 -12.53 -1.82
CA THR A 71 -12.58 -12.50 -1.14
C THR A 71 -12.47 -12.27 0.38
N GLY A 72 -11.25 -11.98 0.89
CA GLY A 72 -11.03 -11.58 2.27
C GLY A 72 -10.75 -12.73 3.26
N GLU A 73 -10.67 -13.97 2.80
CA GLU A 73 -10.28 -15.09 3.66
C GLU A 73 -8.77 -15.01 3.94
N THR A 74 -8.36 -15.14 5.19
CA THR A 74 -6.96 -15.09 5.60
C THR A 74 -6.39 -16.48 5.81
N ASP A 75 -5.16 -16.70 5.35
CA ASP A 75 -4.35 -17.87 5.65
C ASP A 75 -2.99 -17.45 6.19
N SER A 76 -2.46 -18.26 7.11
CA SER A 76 -1.11 -18.08 7.66
C SER A 76 -0.88 -16.70 8.32
N LEU A 77 -1.91 -16.11 8.92
CA LEU A 77 -1.81 -14.85 9.64
C LEU A 77 -0.79 -14.95 10.78
N ARG A 78 0.15 -14.02 10.83
CA ARG A 78 1.21 -13.97 11.84
C ARG A 78 1.43 -12.52 12.31
N THR A 79 1.83 -12.40 13.56
CA THR A 79 2.36 -11.16 14.11
C THR A 79 3.81 -11.37 14.51
N LYS A 80 4.69 -10.48 14.09
CA LYS A 80 6.10 -10.49 14.45
C LYS A 80 6.51 -9.14 15.02
N THR A 81 6.89 -9.11 16.30
CA THR A 81 7.46 -7.92 16.91
C THR A 81 8.92 -7.77 16.47
N LEU A 82 9.27 -6.60 15.93
CA LEU A 82 10.63 -6.28 15.51
C LEU A 82 11.08 -4.97 16.14
N LYS A 83 12.34 -4.96 16.61
CA LYS A 83 13.06 -3.74 16.98
C LYS A 83 14.01 -3.39 15.84
N VAL A 84 13.79 -2.26 15.19
CA VAL A 84 14.58 -1.80 14.04
C VAL A 84 15.45 -0.62 14.47
N ALA A 85 16.76 -0.79 14.32
CA ALA A 85 17.73 0.24 14.68
C ALA A 85 17.64 1.46 13.73
N PRO A 86 18.21 2.63 14.11
CA PRO A 86 18.32 3.77 13.21
C PRO A 86 19.02 3.40 11.90
N HIS A 87 18.57 4.00 10.78
CA HIS A 87 19.17 3.86 9.47
C HIS A 87 19.46 2.40 9.08
N SER A 88 18.51 1.51 9.38
CA SER A 88 18.67 0.07 9.16
C SER A 88 17.41 -0.58 8.59
N MET A 89 17.54 -1.82 8.20
CA MET A 89 16.42 -2.65 7.79
C MET A 89 16.48 -4.03 8.44
N GLN A 90 15.32 -4.66 8.56
CA GLN A 90 15.20 -6.05 8.96
C GLN A 90 14.32 -6.81 7.97
N GLN A 91 14.67 -8.06 7.72
CA GLN A 91 13.94 -8.93 6.81
C GLN A 91 13.56 -10.23 7.51
N PHE A 92 12.44 -10.78 7.10
CA PHE A 92 12.02 -12.12 7.49
C PHE A 92 11.12 -12.73 6.43
N HIS A 93 11.06 -14.04 6.43
CA HIS A 93 10.26 -14.82 5.49
C HIS A 93 8.97 -15.30 6.16
N ILE A 94 7.86 -15.26 5.42
CA ILE A 94 6.60 -15.92 5.75
C ILE A 94 6.37 -17.07 4.78
N SER A 95 6.25 -18.28 5.30
CA SER A 95 5.94 -19.47 4.50
C SER A 95 4.44 -19.68 4.44
N VAL A 96 3.94 -20.03 3.27
CA VAL A 96 2.53 -20.39 3.05
C VAL A 96 2.48 -21.69 2.27
N CYS A 97 1.68 -22.63 2.73
CA CYS A 97 1.67 -24.02 2.25
C CYS A 97 0.61 -24.30 1.16
N ASN A 98 -0.27 -23.35 0.84
CA ASN A 98 -1.44 -23.58 -0.02
C ASN A 98 -1.29 -23.05 -1.45
N ASP A 99 -2.17 -23.48 -2.35
CA ASP A 99 -2.23 -22.99 -3.73
C ASP A 99 -2.68 -21.52 -3.76
N LEU A 100 -1.74 -20.63 -4.05
CA LEU A 100 -1.86 -19.17 -3.89
C LEU A 100 -2.38 -18.47 -5.15
N LYS A 101 -3.34 -19.06 -5.87
CA LYS A 101 -3.78 -18.54 -7.18
C LYS A 101 -4.73 -17.34 -7.11
N HIS A 102 -5.39 -17.12 -5.97
CA HIS A 102 -6.50 -16.15 -5.88
C HIS A 102 -6.39 -15.23 -4.68
N GLY A 103 -5.20 -14.69 -4.45
CA GLY A 103 -4.98 -13.80 -3.35
C GLY A 103 -3.63 -13.08 -3.41
N PHE A 104 -3.28 -12.43 -2.33
CA PHE A 104 -2.10 -11.61 -2.20
C PHE A 104 -1.47 -11.75 -0.82
N PHE A 105 -0.18 -11.52 -0.75
CA PHE A 105 0.53 -11.35 0.50
C PHE A 105 0.36 -9.92 0.99
N PHE A 106 0.22 -9.74 2.30
CA PHE A 106 0.15 -8.42 2.91
C PHE A 106 1.04 -8.31 4.15
N ALA A 107 1.45 -7.10 4.45
CA ALA A 107 2.08 -6.72 5.71
C ALA A 107 1.58 -5.35 6.13
N SER A 108 1.22 -5.21 7.42
CA SER A 108 0.73 -3.97 8.02
C SER A 108 1.30 -3.79 9.42
N ALA A 109 1.45 -2.55 9.86
CA ALA A 109 1.81 -2.19 11.22
C ALA A 109 1.26 -0.80 11.53
N GLU A 110 1.10 -0.48 12.81
CA GLU A 110 0.68 0.85 13.24
C GLU A 110 1.71 1.91 12.80
N GLY A 111 1.23 2.98 12.16
CA GLY A 111 2.08 4.07 11.65
C GLY A 111 2.82 3.76 10.34
N PHE A 112 2.44 2.69 9.64
CA PHE A 112 2.97 2.31 8.34
C PHE A 112 1.86 2.19 7.30
N ASP A 113 2.17 2.53 6.06
CA ASP A 113 1.34 2.12 4.94
C ASP A 113 1.32 0.60 4.81
N THR A 114 0.16 0.03 4.55
CA THR A 114 0.04 -1.41 4.27
C THR A 114 0.74 -1.74 2.96
N ALA A 115 1.58 -2.77 2.98
CA ALA A 115 2.23 -3.31 1.80
C ALA A 115 1.52 -4.58 1.33
N ASP A 116 1.37 -4.74 0.03
CA ASP A 116 0.82 -5.94 -0.60
C ASP A 116 1.67 -6.40 -1.79
N SER A 117 1.59 -7.68 -2.10
CA SER A 117 2.31 -8.29 -3.22
C SER A 117 1.54 -9.45 -3.81
N LEU A 118 1.35 -9.41 -5.11
CA LEU A 118 0.88 -10.53 -5.91
C LEU A 118 2.06 -11.43 -6.31
N ARG A 119 1.78 -12.70 -6.54
CA ARG A 119 2.79 -13.68 -6.97
C ARG A 119 3.10 -13.64 -8.46
N ALA A 120 2.15 -13.17 -9.25
CA ALA A 120 2.25 -13.03 -10.70
C ALA A 120 1.87 -11.60 -11.13
N TYR A 121 1.84 -11.33 -12.43
CA TYR A 121 1.42 -10.03 -12.94
C TYR A 121 -0.09 -9.83 -12.77
N TYR A 122 -0.54 -8.59 -12.58
CA TYR A 122 -1.96 -8.25 -12.47
C TYR A 122 -2.82 -8.83 -13.60
N ARG A 123 -2.30 -8.87 -14.83
CA ARG A 123 -2.98 -9.43 -16.00
C ARG A 123 -3.25 -10.93 -15.93
N ASP A 124 -2.56 -11.65 -15.04
CA ASP A 124 -2.66 -13.11 -14.90
C ASP A 124 -3.73 -13.51 -13.87
N TYR A 125 -4.40 -12.52 -13.28
CA TYR A 125 -5.47 -12.72 -12.30
C TYR A 125 -6.83 -12.27 -12.83
N VAL A 126 -7.85 -12.95 -12.38
CA VAL A 126 -9.24 -12.49 -12.50
C VAL A 126 -9.64 -11.94 -11.13
N PHE A 127 -9.74 -10.64 -11.05
CA PHE A 127 -10.18 -9.99 -9.81
C PHE A 127 -11.70 -10.02 -9.70
N PRO A 128 -12.25 -10.16 -8.48
CA PRO A 128 -13.68 -9.97 -8.27
C PRO A 128 -14.09 -8.53 -8.62
N GLU A 129 -15.34 -8.34 -8.99
CA GLU A 129 -15.89 -6.99 -9.19
C GLU A 129 -15.84 -6.21 -7.87
N SER A 130 -15.30 -4.99 -7.91
CA SER A 130 -15.16 -4.17 -6.72
C SER A 130 -16.52 -3.65 -6.24
N ASP A 131 -16.76 -3.79 -4.93
CA ASP A 131 -17.90 -3.21 -4.22
C ASP A 131 -17.48 -2.02 -3.33
N ALA A 132 -16.32 -1.42 -3.62
CA ALA A 132 -15.77 -0.32 -2.85
C ALA A 132 -16.75 0.86 -2.80
N LYS A 133 -16.99 1.35 -1.59
CA LYS A 133 -17.87 2.50 -1.34
C LYS A 133 -17.35 3.35 -0.19
N ILE A 134 -17.66 4.64 -0.24
CA ILE A 134 -17.47 5.52 0.90
C ILE A 134 -18.51 5.15 1.95
N GLU A 135 -18.05 4.72 3.12
CA GLU A 135 -18.90 4.36 4.25
C GLU A 135 -19.17 5.57 5.15
N LYS A 136 -18.15 6.41 5.35
CA LYS A 136 -18.21 7.54 6.24
C LYS A 136 -17.30 8.66 5.80
N VAL A 137 -17.72 9.90 6.06
CA VAL A 137 -16.89 11.09 5.92
C VAL A 137 -17.04 11.87 7.23
N GLU A 138 -15.93 12.17 7.89
CA GLU A 138 -15.87 12.92 9.14
C GLU A 138 -14.94 14.10 8.98
N GLN A 139 -15.28 15.21 9.63
CA GLN A 139 -14.39 16.35 9.71
C GLN A 139 -13.57 16.27 11.00
N ASP A 140 -12.26 16.36 10.89
CA ASP A 140 -11.32 16.45 12.01
C ASP A 140 -10.47 17.71 11.84
N GLY A 141 -10.87 18.77 12.50
CA GLY A 141 -10.28 20.11 12.31
C GLY A 141 -10.41 20.62 10.88
N ASN A 142 -9.30 20.77 10.18
CA ASN A 142 -9.25 21.16 8.76
C ASN A 142 -9.21 19.97 7.79
N ASP A 143 -9.16 18.75 8.33
CA ASP A 143 -9.03 17.50 7.56
C ASP A 143 -10.40 16.81 7.41
N LEU A 144 -10.51 16.01 6.36
CA LEU A 144 -11.63 15.10 6.14
C LEU A 144 -11.14 13.66 6.24
N LEU A 145 -11.63 12.93 7.22
CA LEU A 145 -11.40 11.49 7.34
C LEU A 145 -12.45 10.75 6.51
N VAL A 146 -12.02 10.11 5.44
CA VAL A 146 -12.90 9.34 4.56
C VAL A 146 -12.68 7.86 4.78
N THR A 147 -13.70 7.16 5.30
CA THR A 147 -13.67 5.71 5.45
C THR A 147 -14.23 5.06 4.20
N ILE A 148 -13.39 4.25 3.54
CA ILE A 148 -13.77 3.45 2.38
C ILE A 148 -13.81 1.98 2.79
N ARG A 149 -14.86 1.28 2.42
CA ARG A 149 -15.00 -0.15 2.65
C ARG A 149 -15.16 -0.88 1.33
N ALA A 150 -14.47 -2.02 1.22
CA ALA A 150 -14.70 -3.02 0.19
C ALA A 150 -14.72 -4.41 0.84
N SER A 151 -15.54 -5.33 0.35
CA SER A 151 -15.57 -6.72 0.83
C SER A 151 -14.62 -7.63 0.03
N VAL A 152 -14.10 -7.13 -1.07
CA VAL A 152 -13.14 -7.81 -1.95
C VAL A 152 -11.89 -6.97 -2.17
N TYR A 153 -10.79 -7.63 -2.53
CA TYR A 153 -9.55 -6.92 -2.87
C TYR A 153 -9.79 -5.96 -4.04
N THR A 154 -9.56 -4.69 -3.77
CA THR A 154 -9.76 -3.59 -4.71
C THR A 154 -8.44 -2.85 -4.90
N PRO A 155 -7.57 -3.30 -5.81
CA PRO A 155 -6.30 -2.63 -6.08
C PRO A 155 -6.53 -1.25 -6.70
N PHE A 156 -5.62 -0.32 -6.41
CA PHE A 156 -5.61 1.03 -7.00
C PHE A 156 -6.85 1.87 -6.71
N ALA A 157 -7.53 1.65 -5.58
CA ALA A 157 -8.59 2.54 -5.14
C ALA A 157 -8.05 3.98 -5.06
N TYR A 158 -8.75 4.90 -5.70
CA TYR A 158 -8.36 6.30 -5.77
C TYR A 158 -9.56 7.18 -5.46
N LEU A 159 -9.39 8.10 -4.50
CA LEU A 159 -10.42 9.06 -4.14
C LEU A 159 -10.27 10.31 -5.01
N MET A 160 -11.36 10.81 -5.54
CA MET A 160 -11.41 12.07 -6.30
C MET A 160 -12.36 13.05 -5.62
N THR A 161 -11.99 14.32 -5.62
CA THR A 161 -12.86 15.42 -5.20
C THR A 161 -13.03 16.41 -6.35
N SER A 162 -14.15 17.09 -6.36
CA SER A 162 -14.39 18.23 -7.25
C SER A 162 -13.86 19.56 -6.70
N ASP A 163 -13.33 19.59 -5.48
CA ASP A 163 -12.74 20.76 -4.86
C ASP A 163 -11.22 20.71 -4.94
N ASP A 164 -10.64 21.58 -5.77
CA ASP A 164 -9.19 21.67 -6.01
C ASP A 164 -8.37 22.06 -4.76
N ARG A 165 -9.03 22.52 -3.69
CA ARG A 165 -8.39 22.87 -2.41
C ARG A 165 -8.18 21.66 -1.50
N VAL A 166 -8.79 20.54 -1.80
CA VAL A 166 -8.63 19.30 -1.02
C VAL A 166 -7.38 18.56 -1.49
N HIS A 167 -6.48 18.29 -0.56
CA HIS A 167 -5.30 17.49 -0.78
C HIS A 167 -5.40 16.19 0.02
N TYR A 168 -4.94 15.10 -0.55
CA TYR A 168 -4.90 13.80 0.12
C TYR A 168 -3.55 13.58 0.78
N ASP A 169 -3.57 13.06 2.00
CA ASP A 169 -2.36 12.63 2.72
C ASP A 169 -2.20 11.12 2.75
#